data_492c3f49dacf9c6b8f618572aa68b27e
#
_entry.id   492c3f49dacf9c6b8f618572aa68b27e
#
_cell.length_a   1.000
_cell.length_b   1.000
_cell.length_c   1.000
_cell.angle_alpha   90.00
_cell.angle_beta   90.00
_cell.angle_gamma   90.00
#
_symmetry.space_group_name_H-M   'P 1'
#
loop_
_entity.id
_entity.type
_entity.pdbx_description
1 polymer ?
#
loop_
_entity_poly.entity_id
_entity_poly.type
_entity_poly.pdbx_seq_one_letter_code
_entity_poly.pdbx_strand_id
1 'polypeptide(L)'
;MNFFTITNKVLLLFIAVILLAGCGKEEYPQVDLFTWKAKVDVTDKAVLSVNAENSGGASGGEGSKKVVDNDINTKFLINPYQSNLYMQLSFASPQQVASYTLTSANDDARRDPKDWKLSGSMDGNTWIDLDVRTGETFSARNSTKTYSFKNTTLYTHYRISISAVSGSTLFQLSEWRLIEVPAEQQ
;
A
#
# COMPACT_ATOMS: atom_id res chain seq x y z
N MET A 1 -50.16 10.24 -15.74
CA MET A 1 -49.09 10.20 -14.74
C MET A 1 -48.74 8.74 -14.57
N ASN A 2 -47.87 8.21 -15.44
CA ASN A 2 -47.51 6.79 -15.47
C ASN A 2 -46.04 6.62 -15.12
N PHE A 3 -45.81 6.01 -13.99
CA PHE A 3 -44.48 5.56 -13.56
C PHE A 3 -44.11 4.30 -14.37
N PHE A 4 -43.08 4.39 -15.19
CA PHE A 4 -42.48 3.26 -15.84
C PHE A 4 -41.57 2.52 -14.86
N THR A 5 -42.02 1.39 -14.41
CA THR A 5 -41.23 0.37 -13.73
C THR A 5 -40.34 -0.32 -14.74
N ILE A 6 -39.02 -0.10 -14.68
CA ILE A 6 -38.03 -0.93 -15.39
C ILE A 6 -37.78 -2.14 -14.50
N THR A 7 -38.56 -3.18 -14.70
CA THR A 7 -38.38 -4.46 -14.05
C THR A 7 -37.72 -5.46 -14.99
N ASN A 8 -36.59 -6.00 -14.52
CA ASN A 8 -36.19 -7.41 -14.68
C ASN A 8 -36.42 -8.11 -16.01
N LYS A 9 -35.80 -7.68 -17.10
CA LYS A 9 -35.72 -8.47 -18.34
C LYS A 9 -34.34 -9.04 -18.68
N VAL A 10 -33.35 -8.92 -17.81
CA VAL A 10 -31.99 -9.47 -18.03
C VAL A 10 -31.76 -10.80 -17.29
N LEU A 11 -32.67 -11.21 -16.41
CA LEU A 11 -32.50 -12.42 -15.58
C LEU A 11 -33.26 -13.65 -16.11
N LEU A 12 -33.89 -13.59 -17.29
CA LEU A 12 -34.72 -14.70 -17.80
C LEU A 12 -34.21 -15.32 -19.10
N LEU A 13 -32.98 -15.02 -19.54
CA LEU A 13 -32.43 -15.63 -20.78
C LEU A 13 -31.39 -16.73 -20.52
N PHE A 14 -31.19 -17.16 -19.27
CA PHE A 14 -30.20 -18.21 -18.92
C PHE A 14 -30.83 -19.52 -18.41
N ILE A 15 -32.14 -19.69 -18.45
CA ILE A 15 -32.80 -20.92 -17.94
C ILE A 15 -33.54 -21.72 -19.01
N ALA A 16 -33.25 -21.55 -20.27
CA ALA A 16 -33.99 -22.27 -21.36
C ALA A 16 -33.11 -23.12 -22.29
N VAL A 17 -31.95 -23.63 -21.82
CA VAL A 17 -31.15 -24.60 -22.64
C VAL A 17 -30.71 -25.82 -21.81
N ILE A 18 -31.50 -26.27 -20.88
CA ILE A 18 -31.25 -27.55 -20.22
C ILE A 18 -32.52 -28.40 -20.30
N LEU A 19 -32.78 -28.97 -21.46
CA LEU A 19 -33.59 -30.18 -21.64
C LEU A 19 -33.40 -30.66 -23.08
N LEU A 20 -32.32 -31.35 -23.40
CA LEU A 20 -32.26 -32.43 -24.40
C LEU A 20 -30.80 -32.95 -24.43
N ALA A 21 -30.72 -34.18 -24.08
CA ALA A 21 -29.73 -35.13 -24.58
C ALA A 21 -28.67 -35.64 -23.63
N GLY A 22 -28.77 -36.87 -23.32
CA GLY A 22 -27.70 -37.80 -23.62
C GLY A 22 -26.63 -37.94 -22.54
N CYS A 23 -26.62 -39.09 -21.95
CA CYS A 23 -25.60 -39.65 -21.06
C CYS A 23 -24.19 -39.49 -21.63
N GLY A 24 -23.52 -38.39 -21.33
CA GLY A 24 -22.13 -38.13 -21.46
C GLY A 24 -21.74 -37.25 -20.27
N LYS A 25 -20.73 -37.65 -19.49
CA LYS A 25 -20.15 -36.76 -18.50
C LYS A 25 -19.41 -35.63 -19.24
N GLU A 26 -20.12 -34.58 -19.62
CA GLU A 26 -19.46 -33.33 -19.96
C GLU A 26 -19.00 -32.68 -18.65
N GLU A 27 -17.71 -32.80 -18.37
CA GLU A 27 -17.05 -31.91 -17.42
C GLU A 27 -17.15 -30.50 -17.98
N TYR A 28 -18.17 -29.76 -17.55
CA TYR A 28 -18.19 -28.32 -17.77
C TYR A 28 -16.98 -27.74 -17.06
N PRO A 29 -16.09 -26.98 -17.77
CA PRO A 29 -15.02 -26.29 -17.10
C PRO A 29 -15.64 -25.47 -15.98
N GLN A 30 -15.19 -25.71 -14.74
CA GLN A 30 -15.54 -24.88 -13.60
C GLN A 30 -15.16 -23.46 -13.98
N VAL A 31 -16.14 -22.66 -14.32
CA VAL A 31 -15.93 -21.21 -14.44
C VAL A 31 -15.63 -20.78 -13.03
N ASP A 32 -14.35 -20.58 -12.73
CA ASP A 32 -13.94 -19.87 -11.53
C ASP A 32 -14.66 -18.52 -11.59
N LEU A 33 -15.74 -18.42 -10.83
CA LEU A 33 -16.37 -17.14 -10.57
C LEU A 33 -15.29 -16.28 -9.97
N PHE A 34 -14.80 -15.32 -10.74
CA PHE A 34 -13.76 -14.38 -10.36
C PHE A 34 -13.97 -13.93 -8.92
N THR A 35 -13.28 -14.56 -7.99
CA THR A 35 -13.15 -14.01 -6.65
C THR A 35 -12.23 -12.81 -6.78
N TRP A 36 -12.80 -11.62 -7.00
CA TRP A 36 -12.09 -10.37 -6.93
C TRP A 36 -11.43 -10.29 -5.55
N LYS A 37 -10.17 -10.67 -5.48
CA LYS A 37 -9.37 -10.43 -4.28
C LYS A 37 -9.22 -8.92 -4.16
N ALA A 38 -9.81 -8.33 -3.13
CA ALA A 38 -9.68 -6.90 -2.86
C ALA A 38 -8.22 -6.54 -2.57
N LYS A 39 -7.83 -5.32 -2.91
CA LYS A 39 -6.59 -4.72 -2.39
C LYS A 39 -6.67 -4.67 -0.87
N VAL A 40 -5.64 -5.13 -0.18
CA VAL A 40 -5.62 -5.23 1.29
C VAL A 40 -4.46 -4.45 1.85
N ASP A 41 -4.73 -3.54 2.78
CA ASP A 41 -3.70 -2.95 3.61
C ASP A 41 -3.16 -4.01 4.58
N VAL A 42 -1.86 -4.28 4.47
CA VAL A 42 -1.18 -5.30 5.26
C VAL A 42 -0.26 -4.70 6.33
N THR A 43 -0.20 -3.40 6.44
CA THR A 43 0.73 -2.66 7.31
C THR A 43 0.64 -3.11 8.77
N ASP A 44 -0.58 -3.30 9.27
CA ASP A 44 -0.82 -3.66 10.68
C ASP A 44 -0.37 -5.09 11.04
N LYS A 45 -0.02 -5.91 10.02
CA LYS A 45 0.56 -7.25 10.23
C LYS A 45 2.07 -7.22 10.45
N ALA A 46 2.71 -6.05 10.28
CA ALA A 46 4.14 -5.89 10.33
C ALA A 46 4.63 -5.25 11.63
N VAL A 47 5.90 -5.50 11.93
CA VAL A 47 6.64 -4.78 12.98
C VAL A 47 7.46 -3.68 12.31
N LEU A 48 7.24 -2.42 12.74
CA LEU A 48 8.02 -1.27 12.27
C LEU A 48 9.38 -1.20 12.98
N SER A 49 10.41 -0.89 12.21
CA SER A 49 11.72 -0.45 12.71
C SER A 49 12.25 0.72 11.88
N VAL A 50 13.08 1.56 12.48
CA VAL A 50 13.71 2.72 11.83
C VAL A 50 15.19 2.78 12.22
N ASN A 51 16.04 3.36 11.36
CA ASN A 51 17.46 3.56 11.69
C ASN A 51 17.74 4.87 12.45
N ALA A 52 16.77 5.78 12.49
CA ALA A 52 16.84 6.99 13.30
C ALA A 52 15.47 7.22 13.95
N GLU A 53 15.46 7.57 15.23
CA GLU A 53 14.24 7.77 16.00
C GLU A 53 14.12 9.24 16.44
N ASN A 54 12.88 9.69 16.60
CA ASN A 54 12.60 10.98 17.24
C ASN A 54 13.15 11.01 18.67
N SER A 55 13.62 12.15 19.13
CA SER A 55 14.19 12.30 20.48
C SER A 55 13.20 11.96 21.61
N GLY A 56 11.90 12.01 21.34
CA GLY A 56 10.83 11.59 22.25
C GLY A 56 10.60 10.06 22.29
N GLY A 57 11.34 9.30 21.46
CA GLY A 57 11.20 7.84 21.33
C GLY A 57 10.03 7.41 20.46
N ALA A 58 10.00 6.13 20.10
CA ALA A 58 9.04 5.57 19.12
C ALA A 58 7.56 5.81 19.46
N SER A 59 7.20 5.88 20.74
CA SER A 59 5.85 6.15 21.21
C SER A 59 5.60 7.63 21.57
N GLY A 60 6.59 8.51 21.36
CA GLY A 60 6.44 9.95 21.57
C GLY A 60 5.40 10.57 20.63
N GLY A 61 5.07 11.85 20.86
CA GLY A 61 4.09 12.58 20.08
C GLY A 61 4.38 12.65 18.58
N GLU A 62 5.69 12.60 18.21
CA GLU A 62 6.20 12.59 16.84
C GLU A 62 7.13 11.40 16.59
N GLY A 63 7.01 10.32 17.37
CA GLY A 63 7.82 9.11 17.26
C GLY A 63 7.47 8.25 16.05
N SER A 64 8.34 7.28 15.74
CA SER A 64 8.23 6.46 14.52
C SER A 64 6.90 5.70 14.40
N LYS A 65 6.28 5.30 15.52
CA LYS A 65 5.00 4.59 15.47
C LYS A 65 3.87 5.41 14.83
N LYS A 66 4.03 6.73 14.79
CA LYS A 66 3.06 7.64 14.17
C LYS A 66 2.95 7.48 12.65
N VAL A 67 3.95 6.90 12.02
CA VAL A 67 3.93 6.70 10.55
C VAL A 67 3.11 5.48 10.10
N VAL A 68 2.61 4.69 11.04
CA VAL A 68 1.80 3.47 10.78
C VAL A 68 0.61 3.34 11.74
N ASP A 69 0.21 4.39 12.46
CA ASP A 69 -0.86 4.33 13.46
C ASP A 69 -2.27 4.53 12.89
N ASN A 70 -2.38 4.70 11.58
CA ASN A 70 -3.62 4.92 10.84
C ASN A 70 -4.36 6.21 11.26
N ASP A 71 -3.62 7.22 11.72
CA ASP A 71 -4.13 8.55 12.04
C ASP A 71 -3.36 9.62 11.25
N ILE A 72 -3.97 10.15 10.19
CA ILE A 72 -3.36 11.16 9.33
C ILE A 72 -3.09 12.50 10.04
N ASN A 73 -3.56 12.70 11.28
CA ASN A 73 -3.33 13.90 12.07
C ASN A 73 -2.08 13.79 12.95
N THR A 74 -1.49 12.61 13.07
CA THR A 74 -0.21 12.39 13.72
C THR A 74 0.92 12.37 12.69
N LYS A 75 2.18 12.38 13.13
CA LYS A 75 3.32 12.31 12.22
C LYS A 75 4.56 11.76 12.90
N PHE A 76 5.40 11.13 12.12
CA PHE A 76 6.79 10.87 12.45
C PHE A 76 7.64 12.06 11.99
N LEU A 77 8.47 12.60 12.90
CA LEU A 77 9.36 13.73 12.62
C LEU A 77 10.79 13.41 13.07
N ILE A 78 11.75 13.64 12.18
CA ILE A 78 13.19 13.52 12.46
C ILE A 78 13.87 14.88 12.33
N ASN A 79 14.64 15.24 13.36
CA ASN A 79 15.45 16.43 13.43
C ASN A 79 16.79 16.13 14.13
N PRO A 80 17.96 16.27 13.44
CA PRO A 80 18.11 16.57 12.02
C PRO A 80 17.82 15.35 11.12
N TYR A 81 17.29 15.59 9.92
CA TYR A 81 17.18 14.58 8.88
C TYR A 81 18.55 14.24 8.30
N GLN A 82 18.75 12.96 7.98
CA GLN A 82 19.92 12.43 7.29
C GLN A 82 19.45 11.67 6.04
N SER A 83 20.17 11.80 4.92
CA SER A 83 19.81 11.20 3.62
C SER A 83 19.91 9.66 3.58
N ASN A 84 20.26 9.03 4.68
CA ASN A 84 20.24 7.58 4.87
C ASN A 84 19.09 7.11 5.76
N LEU A 85 18.10 7.98 6.04
CA LEU A 85 16.91 7.61 6.81
C LEU A 85 16.16 6.48 6.13
N TYR A 86 15.82 5.44 6.87
CA TYR A 86 14.87 4.43 6.41
C TYR A 86 13.87 4.03 7.49
N MET A 87 12.71 3.58 7.01
CA MET A 87 11.68 2.89 7.77
C MET A 87 11.50 1.51 7.18
N GLN A 88 11.34 0.48 8.00
CA GLN A 88 11.21 -0.91 7.58
C GLN A 88 10.02 -1.57 8.26
N LEU A 89 9.24 -2.31 7.49
CA LEU A 89 8.16 -3.17 7.95
C LEU A 89 8.57 -4.63 7.77
N SER A 90 8.53 -5.39 8.86
CA SER A 90 8.91 -6.80 8.91
C SER A 90 7.70 -7.66 9.24
N PHE A 91 7.39 -8.62 8.38
CA PHE A 91 6.24 -9.51 8.46
C PHE A 91 6.63 -10.90 8.97
N ALA A 92 5.77 -11.51 9.78
CA ALA A 92 5.94 -12.91 10.22
C ALA A 92 5.76 -13.92 9.05
N SER A 93 4.96 -13.56 8.05
CA SER A 93 4.75 -14.34 6.82
C SER A 93 4.94 -13.44 5.60
N PRO A 94 5.51 -13.94 4.49
CA PRO A 94 5.73 -13.13 3.29
C PRO A 94 4.44 -12.53 2.75
N GLN A 95 4.50 -11.29 2.28
CA GLN A 95 3.39 -10.55 1.65
C GLN A 95 3.76 -10.17 0.21
N GLN A 96 2.77 -10.11 -0.67
CA GLN A 96 2.94 -9.63 -2.05
C GLN A 96 2.41 -8.19 -2.15
N VAL A 97 3.26 -7.22 -1.85
CA VAL A 97 2.92 -5.81 -1.96
C VAL A 97 3.23 -5.30 -3.36
N ALA A 98 2.27 -4.66 -4.01
CA ALA A 98 2.44 -4.03 -5.33
C ALA A 98 1.91 -2.59 -5.37
N SER A 99 1.55 -2.05 -4.20
CA SER A 99 1.20 -0.65 -4.02
C SER A 99 1.52 -0.20 -2.61
N TYR A 100 1.74 1.09 -2.43
CA TYR A 100 1.88 1.71 -1.11
C TYR A 100 1.31 3.14 -1.14
N THR A 101 1.02 3.67 0.03
CA THR A 101 0.63 5.07 0.17
C THR A 101 1.58 5.82 1.09
N LEU A 102 1.77 7.11 0.80
CA LEU A 102 2.38 8.07 1.70
C LEU A 102 1.39 9.21 1.93
N THR A 103 1.26 9.62 3.18
CA THR A 103 0.44 10.76 3.57
C THR A 103 1.32 11.88 4.12
N SER A 104 1.26 13.05 3.51
CA SER A 104 1.99 14.23 3.98
C SER A 104 1.51 14.64 5.38
N ALA A 105 2.41 15.21 6.18
CA ALA A 105 2.05 15.68 7.51
C ALA A 105 1.26 17.00 7.48
N ASN A 106 0.86 17.48 8.65
CA ASN A 106 -0.08 18.58 8.84
C ASN A 106 0.52 20.00 8.69
N ASP A 107 1.86 20.13 8.64
CA ASP A 107 2.52 21.44 8.66
C ASP A 107 3.47 21.66 7.45
N ASP A 108 4.73 21.95 7.66
CA ASP A 108 5.70 22.47 6.70
C ASP A 108 6.02 21.51 5.53
N ALA A 109 5.54 21.82 4.32
CA ALA A 109 5.75 21.03 3.11
C ALA A 109 7.23 20.83 2.74
N ARG A 110 8.15 21.69 3.22
CA ARG A 110 9.58 21.53 2.95
C ARG A 110 10.19 20.29 3.63
N ARG A 111 9.50 19.71 4.62
CA ARG A 111 9.90 18.52 5.37
C ARG A 111 9.41 17.22 4.75
N ASP A 112 8.51 17.30 3.74
CA ASP A 112 7.96 16.13 3.07
C ASP A 112 9.06 15.35 2.34
N PRO A 113 8.94 14.01 2.23
CA PRO A 113 9.83 13.22 1.39
C PRO A 113 9.70 13.67 -0.07
N LYS A 114 10.87 13.81 -0.73
CA LYS A 114 10.97 14.23 -2.13
C LYS A 114 11.52 13.11 -3.02
N ASP A 115 12.58 12.44 -2.55
CA ASP A 115 13.19 11.35 -3.27
C ASP A 115 13.29 10.14 -2.33
N TRP A 116 12.90 8.97 -2.82
CA TRP A 116 12.99 7.73 -2.05
C TRP A 116 12.99 6.50 -2.94
N LYS A 117 13.29 5.36 -2.33
CA LYS A 117 13.07 4.05 -2.92
C LYS A 117 12.36 3.13 -1.96
N LEU A 118 11.49 2.27 -2.49
CA LEU A 118 10.92 1.13 -1.81
C LEU A 118 11.70 -0.11 -2.24
N SER A 119 12.13 -0.92 -1.27
CA SER A 119 12.85 -2.17 -1.53
C SER A 119 12.20 -3.32 -0.78
N GLY A 120 12.27 -4.53 -1.34
CA GLY A 120 11.82 -5.79 -0.72
C GLY A 120 12.99 -6.69 -0.38
N SER A 121 12.85 -7.53 0.66
CA SER A 121 13.84 -8.51 1.08
C SER A 121 13.17 -9.73 1.70
N MET A 122 13.77 -10.93 1.52
CA MET A 122 13.37 -12.17 2.19
C MET A 122 14.11 -12.38 3.51
N ASP A 123 15.32 -11.85 3.64
CA ASP A 123 16.24 -12.12 4.75
C ASP A 123 16.59 -10.87 5.60
N GLY A 124 16.10 -9.69 5.20
CA GLY A 124 16.42 -8.41 5.83
C GLY A 124 17.83 -7.89 5.53
N ASN A 125 18.60 -8.60 4.72
CA ASN A 125 20.00 -8.27 4.39
C ASN A 125 20.18 -7.97 2.89
N THR A 126 19.61 -8.82 2.03
CA THR A 126 19.66 -8.67 0.58
C THR A 126 18.40 -7.94 0.10
N TRP A 127 18.57 -6.77 -0.51
CA TRP A 127 17.47 -5.88 -0.89
C TRP A 127 17.35 -5.73 -2.39
N ILE A 128 16.11 -5.80 -2.89
CA ILE A 128 15.75 -5.56 -4.30
C ILE A 128 14.93 -4.28 -4.35
N ASP A 129 15.35 -3.32 -5.14
CA ASP A 129 14.60 -2.08 -5.35
C ASP A 129 13.36 -2.38 -6.20
N LEU A 130 12.18 -2.02 -5.67
CA LEU A 130 10.87 -2.30 -6.26
C LEU A 130 10.28 -1.06 -6.93
N ASP A 131 10.51 0.11 -6.33
CA ASP A 131 10.03 1.40 -6.83
C ASP A 131 10.99 2.52 -6.43
N VAL A 132 11.23 3.45 -7.35
CA VAL A 132 12.11 4.61 -7.12
C VAL A 132 11.36 5.86 -7.52
N ARG A 133 11.31 6.84 -6.63
CA ARG A 133 10.65 8.13 -6.84
C ARG A 133 11.61 9.28 -6.64
N THR A 134 11.51 10.27 -7.53
CA THR A 134 12.33 11.48 -7.50
C THR A 134 11.48 12.70 -7.82
N GLY A 135 11.77 13.83 -7.14
CA GLY A 135 11.07 15.09 -7.39
C GLY A 135 9.60 15.09 -6.94
N GLU A 136 9.20 14.19 -6.07
CA GLU A 136 7.82 14.10 -5.60
C GLU A 136 7.43 15.30 -4.73
N THR A 137 6.15 15.67 -4.80
CA THR A 137 5.54 16.75 -4.02
C THR A 137 4.15 16.38 -3.57
N PHE A 138 3.70 16.96 -2.46
CA PHE A 138 2.32 16.82 -1.98
C PHE A 138 1.57 18.14 -2.18
N SER A 139 0.42 18.10 -2.85
CA SER A 139 -0.36 19.28 -3.21
C SER A 139 -1.08 19.94 -2.02
N ALA A 140 -1.26 19.21 -0.92
CA ALA A 140 -1.92 19.67 0.29
C ALA A 140 -1.31 19.01 1.53
N ARG A 141 -1.68 19.48 2.71
CA ARG A 141 -1.37 18.84 3.98
C ARG A 141 -2.33 17.69 4.25
N ASN A 142 -1.88 16.69 5.01
CA ASN A 142 -2.64 15.46 5.28
C ASN A 142 -3.15 14.79 3.98
N SER A 143 -2.38 14.93 2.90
CA SER A 143 -2.73 14.43 1.57
C SER A 143 -2.09 13.08 1.31
N THR A 144 -2.91 12.09 0.99
CA THR A 144 -2.45 10.73 0.68
C THR A 144 -2.24 10.57 -0.83
N LYS A 145 -1.06 10.08 -1.21
CA LYS A 145 -0.73 9.67 -2.57
C LYS A 145 -0.52 8.16 -2.61
N THR A 146 -1.01 7.53 -3.67
CA THR A 146 -0.84 6.10 -3.92
C THR A 146 0.19 5.89 -5.02
N TYR A 147 1.11 4.96 -4.78
CA TYR A 147 2.16 4.54 -5.70
C TYR A 147 2.00 3.06 -6.00
N SER A 148 1.88 2.71 -7.28
CA SER A 148 1.77 1.32 -7.72
C SER A 148 3.01 0.92 -8.51
N PHE A 149 3.42 -0.34 -8.39
CA PHE A 149 4.55 -0.91 -9.07
C PHE A 149 4.27 -2.40 -9.38
N LYS A 150 5.02 -2.99 -10.32
CA LYS A 150 4.88 -4.42 -10.61
C LYS A 150 5.68 -5.22 -9.61
N ASN A 151 5.04 -6.14 -8.92
CA ASN A 151 5.70 -7.10 -8.04
C ASN A 151 4.88 -8.38 -7.91
N THR A 152 5.44 -9.49 -8.37
CA THR A 152 4.87 -10.83 -8.22
C THR A 152 5.60 -11.65 -7.15
N THR A 153 6.61 -11.07 -6.50
CA THR A 153 7.43 -11.74 -5.50
C THR A 153 6.91 -11.45 -4.10
N LEU A 154 6.89 -12.46 -3.27
CA LEU A 154 6.58 -12.36 -1.85
C LEU A 154 7.85 -11.94 -1.08
N TYR A 155 7.74 -10.98 -0.17
CA TYR A 155 8.83 -10.55 0.71
C TYR A 155 8.37 -10.54 2.17
N THR A 156 9.30 -10.84 3.09
CA THR A 156 9.07 -10.71 4.54
C THR A 156 9.43 -9.32 5.06
N HIS A 157 10.19 -8.54 4.28
CA HIS A 157 10.62 -7.20 4.68
C HIS A 157 10.41 -6.22 3.54
N TYR A 158 9.88 -5.05 3.87
CA TYR A 158 9.79 -3.90 2.98
C TYR A 158 10.46 -2.69 3.65
N ARG A 159 11.26 -1.96 2.90
CA ARG A 159 11.97 -0.78 3.40
C ARG A 159 11.74 0.39 2.46
N ILE A 160 11.35 1.53 3.03
CA ILE A 160 11.36 2.80 2.34
C ILE A 160 12.58 3.61 2.82
N SER A 161 13.46 3.98 1.89
CA SER A 161 14.69 4.74 2.16
C SER A 161 14.54 6.13 1.58
N ILE A 162 14.58 7.15 2.43
CA ILE A 162 14.37 8.55 2.06
C ILE A 162 15.73 9.19 1.78
N SER A 163 15.98 9.55 0.52
CA SER A 163 17.25 10.16 0.09
C SER A 163 17.22 11.69 0.00
N ALA A 164 16.02 12.30 -0.09
CA ALA A 164 15.86 13.74 -0.04
C ALA A 164 14.50 14.16 0.52
N VAL A 165 14.47 15.34 1.14
CA VAL A 165 13.26 16.08 1.53
C VAL A 165 13.12 17.35 0.70
N SER A 166 11.95 18.00 0.73
CA SER A 166 11.57 19.10 -0.16
C SER A 166 12.26 20.45 0.08
N GLY A 167 13.23 20.53 1.01
CA GLY A 167 14.02 21.75 1.24
C GLY A 167 14.16 22.15 2.71
N SER A 168 14.10 21.17 3.62
CA SER A 168 14.32 21.35 5.05
C SER A 168 15.50 20.51 5.54
N THR A 169 15.97 20.78 6.75
CA THR A 169 16.87 19.90 7.52
C THR A 169 16.09 18.92 8.39
N LEU A 170 14.78 18.90 8.29
CA LEU A 170 13.87 17.99 8.98
C LEU A 170 13.15 17.10 7.97
N PHE A 171 12.81 15.89 8.41
CA PHE A 171 11.90 14.98 7.71
C PHE A 171 10.60 14.86 8.49
N GLN A 172 9.46 14.74 7.81
CA GLN A 172 8.19 14.37 8.40
C GLN A 172 7.35 13.53 7.43
N LEU A 173 6.55 12.65 8.00
CA LEU A 173 5.54 11.88 7.28
C LEU A 173 4.41 11.51 8.24
N SER A 174 3.15 11.63 7.78
CA SER A 174 2.00 11.23 8.60
C SER A 174 1.80 9.71 8.55
N GLU A 175 1.67 9.14 7.35
CA GLU A 175 1.40 7.71 7.18
C GLU A 175 2.20 7.09 6.03
N TRP A 176 2.62 5.85 6.24
CA TRP A 176 3.11 4.92 5.24
C TRP A 176 2.37 3.60 5.35
N ARG A 177 1.63 3.24 4.28
CA ARG A 177 0.84 2.00 4.25
C ARG A 177 1.29 1.12 3.09
N LEU A 178 1.35 -0.19 3.31
CA LEU A 178 1.65 -1.21 2.30
C LEU A 178 0.38 -1.94 1.89
N ILE A 179 0.16 -2.02 0.57
CA ILE A 179 -1.06 -2.57 0.01
C ILE A 179 -0.73 -3.83 -0.80
N GLU A 180 -1.26 -4.95 -0.38
CA GLU A 180 -1.28 -6.16 -1.18
C GLU A 180 -2.24 -5.98 -2.35
N VAL A 181 -1.74 -6.20 -3.57
CA VAL A 181 -2.54 -6.13 -4.80
C VAL A 181 -2.47 -7.50 -5.46
N PRO A 182 -3.61 -8.16 -5.69
CA PRO A 182 -3.64 -9.44 -6.36
C PRO A 182 -2.94 -9.41 -7.72
N ALA A 183 -2.26 -10.49 -8.09
CA ALA A 183 -1.46 -10.56 -9.31
C ALA A 183 -2.29 -10.27 -10.58
N GLU A 184 -3.56 -10.63 -10.60
CA GLU A 184 -4.51 -10.37 -11.68
C GLU A 184 -4.90 -8.88 -11.82
N GLN A 185 -4.47 -8.02 -10.90
CA GLN A 185 -4.77 -6.58 -10.88
C GLN A 185 -3.51 -5.69 -11.04
N GLN A 186 -2.36 -6.29 -11.33
CA GLN A 186 -1.08 -5.57 -11.44
C GLN A 186 -0.72 -5.13 -12.86
#